data_2f4db7407528fa6b82e36d194ca8acfb
#
_entry.id   2f4db7407528fa6b82e36d194ca8acfb
#
_cell.length_a   1.000
_cell.length_b   1.000
_cell.length_c   1.000
_cell.angle_alpha   90.00
_cell.angle_beta   90.00
_cell.angle_gamma   90.00
#
_symmetry.space_group_name_H-M   'P 1'
#
loop_
_entity.id
_entity.type
_entity.pdbx_description
1 polymer ?
#
loop_
_entity_poly.entity_id
_entity_poly.type
_entity_poly.pdbx_seq_one_letter_code
_entity_poly.pdbx_strand_id
1 'polypeptide(L)'
;MINNRLVIIGGGAAGFFCAVNAARLHSTLEVILLEKNNKLLSKVKVSGGGRCNVTHNAPDILYMSKRYPRGQHFVKKTFSQFFVPDTIAWFRERGVALKAEADGRMFPVTDNSQTIIDCLLKEADRYGVKIHINTGVRSIQRRETGWELQLDNGNIMKTDYVCVAAGGYAQADKFAWLQATGHQVVPPLPSLFTFNMPANPITTLMGVSVEEAHVKIAGTKLQERGPLLITHWGMSGPSILRLSAWGARELAALQYNFTAVINWLPAFNENSLREEVQELRFSLGGQKVYHKNPFGLPQRLWHFLLQQSGLTEEHRWADMPAKEQNKLIRQLVAMECPVKGKTTFKEEFVTCGGIQLSEIDPGTMESKLAPGLYFAGEVMDVDGITGGFNFQHAWTSGWIAAQSIKSL
;
A
#
# COMPACT_ATOMS: atom_id res chain seq x y z
N MET A 1 15.94 -37.86 14.45
CA MET A 1 14.52 -37.60 14.80
C MET A 1 14.05 -36.49 13.91
N ILE A 2 13.01 -36.70 13.12
CA ILE A 2 12.34 -35.67 12.34
C ILE A 2 11.61 -34.79 13.34
N ASN A 3 12.00 -33.53 13.45
CA ASN A 3 11.49 -32.64 14.51
C ASN A 3 10.06 -32.10 14.25
N ASN A 4 9.47 -32.40 13.09
CA ASN A 4 8.16 -31.85 12.64
C ASN A 4 7.98 -30.39 13.06
N ARG A 5 8.88 -29.52 12.57
CA ARG A 5 9.01 -28.12 12.98
C ARG A 5 8.88 -27.19 11.79
N LEU A 6 8.12 -26.12 11.97
CA LEU A 6 8.02 -24.98 11.07
C LEU A 6 8.65 -23.74 11.74
N VAL A 7 9.56 -23.09 11.06
CA VAL A 7 10.06 -21.76 11.45
C VAL A 7 9.53 -20.72 10.49
N ILE A 8 8.88 -19.68 11.04
CA ILE A 8 8.34 -18.53 10.29
C ILE A 8 9.24 -17.34 10.57
N ILE A 9 9.73 -16.70 9.51
CA ILE A 9 10.63 -15.55 9.59
C ILE A 9 9.84 -14.26 9.32
N GLY A 10 9.56 -13.49 10.35
CA GLY A 10 8.86 -12.20 10.31
C GLY A 10 7.55 -12.21 11.09
N GLY A 11 7.46 -11.38 12.12
CA GLY A 11 6.32 -11.17 13.01
C GLY A 11 5.30 -10.15 12.51
N GLY A 12 5.09 -10.07 11.17
CA GLY A 12 4.08 -9.23 10.53
C GLY A 12 2.77 -9.97 10.28
N ALA A 13 1.86 -9.35 9.50
CA ALA A 13 0.54 -9.87 9.19
C ALA A 13 0.60 -11.29 8.58
N ALA A 14 1.39 -11.48 7.52
CA ALA A 14 1.50 -12.76 6.83
C ALA A 14 2.10 -13.86 7.73
N GLY A 15 3.16 -13.52 8.49
CA GLY A 15 3.81 -14.47 9.40
C GLY A 15 2.90 -14.91 10.53
N PHE A 16 2.19 -13.99 11.20
CA PHE A 16 1.21 -14.37 12.22
C PHE A 16 0.07 -15.21 11.66
N PHE A 17 -0.46 -14.84 10.48
CA PHE A 17 -1.54 -15.59 9.88
C PHE A 17 -1.13 -17.00 9.48
N CYS A 18 0.10 -17.16 8.95
CA CYS A 18 0.68 -18.47 8.69
C CYS A 18 0.86 -19.24 10.00
N ALA A 19 1.46 -18.65 11.03
CA ALA A 19 1.77 -19.31 12.30
C ALA A 19 0.53 -19.84 13.00
N VAL A 20 -0.47 -18.98 13.16
CA VAL A 20 -1.74 -19.33 13.84
C VAL A 20 -2.47 -20.45 13.10
N ASN A 21 -2.57 -20.35 11.76
CA ASN A 21 -3.29 -21.34 10.98
C ASN A 21 -2.52 -22.67 10.88
N ALA A 22 -1.18 -22.64 10.75
CA ALA A 22 -0.36 -23.86 10.76
C ALA A 22 -0.46 -24.60 12.10
N ALA A 23 -0.32 -23.90 13.22
CA ALA A 23 -0.45 -24.51 14.55
C ALA A 23 -1.87 -25.06 14.81
N ARG A 24 -2.91 -24.37 14.31
CA ARG A 24 -4.31 -24.82 14.42
C ARG A 24 -4.59 -26.08 13.59
N LEU A 25 -4.03 -26.18 12.39
CA LEU A 25 -4.32 -27.26 11.44
C LEU A 25 -3.48 -28.51 11.69
N HIS A 26 -2.28 -28.35 12.21
CA HIS A 26 -1.30 -29.42 12.37
C HIS A 26 -0.86 -29.51 13.83
N SER A 27 -1.63 -30.19 14.66
CA SER A 27 -1.44 -30.29 16.11
C SER A 27 -0.10 -30.91 16.55
N THR A 28 0.56 -31.66 15.68
CA THR A 28 1.89 -32.29 15.94
C THR A 28 3.04 -31.39 15.48
N LEU A 29 2.77 -30.30 14.77
CA LEU A 29 3.77 -29.39 14.23
C LEU A 29 4.21 -28.37 15.29
N GLU A 30 5.50 -28.35 15.61
CA GLU A 30 6.06 -27.27 16.43
C GLU A 30 6.20 -25.99 15.57
N VAL A 31 5.46 -24.94 15.89
CA VAL A 31 5.49 -23.67 15.14
C VAL A 31 6.24 -22.62 15.91
N ILE A 32 7.31 -22.08 15.29
CA ILE A 32 8.17 -21.04 15.86
C ILE A 32 8.10 -19.80 14.95
N LEU A 33 7.81 -18.64 15.51
CA LEU A 33 7.81 -17.35 14.81
C LEU A 33 8.98 -16.51 15.31
N LEU A 34 9.84 -16.08 14.37
CA LEU A 34 11.01 -15.24 14.63
C LEU A 34 10.75 -13.83 14.15
N GLU A 35 10.97 -12.83 15.02
CA GLU A 35 10.93 -11.43 14.67
C GLU A 35 12.24 -10.73 15.08
N LYS A 36 12.87 -10.04 14.14
CA LYS A 36 14.16 -9.37 14.35
C LYS A 36 14.09 -8.17 15.31
N ASN A 37 12.92 -7.54 15.42
CA ASN A 37 12.69 -6.38 16.27
C ASN A 37 11.97 -6.79 17.57
N ASN A 38 11.80 -5.82 18.46
CA ASN A 38 11.01 -5.98 19.68
C ASN A 38 9.51 -5.73 19.51
N LYS A 39 9.05 -5.37 18.27
CA LYS A 39 7.66 -5.00 17.98
C LYS A 39 7.06 -5.96 16.97
N LEU A 40 6.00 -6.63 17.38
CA LEU A 40 5.18 -7.48 16.52
C LEU A 40 4.11 -6.65 15.80
N LEU A 41 3.70 -7.09 14.62
CA LEU A 41 2.55 -6.55 13.87
C LEU A 41 2.60 -5.02 13.64
N SER A 42 3.80 -4.44 13.52
CA SER A 42 4.02 -3.00 13.47
C SER A 42 3.23 -2.31 12.35
N LYS A 43 3.23 -2.87 11.12
CA LYS A 43 2.44 -2.32 10.01
C LYS A 43 0.92 -2.44 10.24
N VAL A 44 0.47 -3.50 10.92
CA VAL A 44 -0.95 -3.65 11.33
C VAL A 44 -1.34 -2.50 12.24
N LYS A 45 -0.48 -2.18 13.23
CA LYS A 45 -0.74 -1.15 14.23
C LYS A 45 -0.95 0.24 13.62
N VAL A 46 -0.11 0.64 12.66
CA VAL A 46 -0.13 2.01 12.11
C VAL A 46 -1.05 2.17 10.90
N SER A 47 -1.41 1.07 10.24
CA SER A 47 -2.19 1.11 9.01
C SER A 47 -3.58 1.73 9.19
N GLY A 48 -4.07 2.39 8.13
CA GLY A 48 -5.40 3.03 8.16
C GLY A 48 -5.53 4.10 9.25
N GLY A 49 -4.44 4.79 9.61
CA GLY A 49 -4.43 5.79 10.67
C GLY A 49 -4.61 5.20 12.07
N GLY A 50 -4.07 4.00 12.32
CA GLY A 50 -4.18 3.30 13.61
C GLY A 50 -5.46 2.46 13.77
N ARG A 51 -6.28 2.35 12.72
CA ARG A 51 -7.52 1.56 12.74
C ARG A 51 -7.35 0.14 12.17
N CYS A 52 -6.31 -0.11 11.39
CA CYS A 52 -6.05 -1.30 10.59
C CYS A 52 -7.07 -1.49 9.46
N ASN A 53 -6.69 -1.14 8.24
CA ASN A 53 -7.48 -1.46 7.04
C ASN A 53 -7.27 -2.94 6.68
N VAL A 54 -8.09 -3.82 7.27
CA VAL A 54 -7.91 -5.28 7.26
C VAL A 54 -7.99 -5.88 5.87
N THR A 55 -8.95 -5.41 5.07
CA THR A 55 -9.18 -5.86 3.69
C THR A 55 -10.04 -4.83 2.95
N HIS A 56 -10.47 -5.17 1.75
CA HIS A 56 -11.36 -4.36 0.93
C HIS A 56 -12.64 -5.15 0.63
N ASN A 57 -13.80 -4.54 0.75
CA ASN A 57 -15.09 -5.16 0.40
C ASN A 57 -15.23 -5.27 -1.12
N ALA A 58 -14.47 -6.19 -1.70
CA ALA A 58 -14.46 -6.42 -3.14
C ALA A 58 -15.61 -7.35 -3.55
N PRO A 59 -16.34 -7.03 -4.62
CA PRO A 59 -17.47 -7.87 -5.09
C PRO A 59 -17.00 -9.24 -5.59
N ASP A 60 -15.81 -9.32 -6.17
CA ASP A 60 -15.25 -10.54 -6.74
C ASP A 60 -13.72 -10.50 -6.85
N ILE A 61 -13.13 -11.65 -7.16
CA ILE A 61 -11.69 -11.85 -7.32
C ILE A 61 -11.14 -11.02 -8.50
N LEU A 62 -11.89 -10.86 -9.58
CA LEU A 62 -11.44 -10.11 -10.75
C LEU A 62 -11.31 -8.61 -10.42
N TYR A 63 -12.31 -8.05 -9.72
CA TYR A 63 -12.24 -6.68 -9.20
C TYR A 63 -11.02 -6.49 -8.30
N MET A 64 -10.85 -7.41 -7.32
CA MET A 64 -9.76 -7.34 -6.35
C MET A 64 -8.40 -7.44 -7.03
N SER A 65 -8.18 -8.42 -7.91
CA SER A 65 -6.89 -8.66 -8.57
C SER A 65 -6.44 -7.48 -9.46
N LYS A 66 -7.37 -6.76 -10.08
CA LYS A 66 -7.08 -5.54 -10.85
C LYS A 66 -6.53 -4.37 -10.02
N ARG A 67 -6.47 -4.49 -8.71
CA ARG A 67 -5.92 -3.48 -7.79
C ARG A 67 -4.45 -3.76 -7.40
N TYR A 68 -3.84 -4.74 -8.05
CA TYR A 68 -2.44 -5.10 -7.86
C TYR A 68 -1.61 -4.74 -9.10
N PRO A 69 -0.87 -3.63 -9.06
CA PRO A 69 0.05 -3.24 -10.15
C PRO A 69 1.09 -4.33 -10.46
N ARG A 70 1.52 -5.09 -9.47
CA ARG A 70 2.39 -6.28 -9.62
C ARG A 70 1.73 -7.49 -9.00
N GLY A 71 1.92 -8.63 -9.63
CA GLY A 71 1.37 -9.91 -9.14
C GLY A 71 -0.11 -10.14 -9.43
N GLN A 72 -0.78 -9.35 -10.29
CA GLN A 72 -2.22 -9.47 -10.59
C GLN A 72 -2.65 -10.91 -10.93
N HIS A 73 -1.92 -11.59 -11.82
CA HIS A 73 -2.24 -12.96 -12.22
C HIS A 73 -1.97 -13.99 -11.11
N PHE A 74 -0.99 -13.71 -10.27
CA PHE A 74 -0.65 -14.54 -9.13
C PHE A 74 -1.75 -14.44 -8.06
N VAL A 75 -2.11 -13.24 -7.64
CA VAL A 75 -3.15 -13.04 -6.62
C VAL A 75 -4.54 -13.53 -7.09
N LYS A 76 -4.83 -13.45 -8.39
CA LYS A 76 -6.06 -14.01 -8.93
C LYS A 76 -6.18 -15.53 -8.68
N LYS A 77 -5.05 -16.26 -8.76
CA LYS A 77 -5.01 -17.70 -8.46
C LYS A 77 -5.10 -17.96 -6.96
N THR A 78 -4.40 -17.19 -6.14
CA THR A 78 -4.38 -17.41 -4.69
C THR A 78 -5.70 -17.06 -4.04
N PHE A 79 -6.40 -16.02 -4.51
CA PHE A 79 -7.72 -15.62 -4.01
C PHE A 79 -8.83 -16.66 -4.26
N SER A 80 -8.65 -17.62 -5.16
CA SER A 80 -9.59 -18.74 -5.28
C SER A 80 -9.54 -19.71 -4.09
N GLN A 81 -8.51 -19.65 -3.26
CA GLN A 81 -8.35 -20.52 -2.08
C GLN A 81 -8.71 -19.83 -0.77
N PHE A 82 -8.43 -18.53 -0.66
CA PHE A 82 -8.75 -17.72 0.53
C PHE A 82 -8.96 -16.26 0.09
N PHE A 83 -10.17 -15.74 0.26
CA PHE A 83 -10.57 -14.44 -0.25
C PHE A 83 -11.17 -13.55 0.85
N VAL A 84 -11.77 -12.42 0.46
CA VAL A 84 -12.36 -11.44 1.38
C VAL A 84 -13.43 -12.05 2.30
N PRO A 85 -14.41 -12.84 1.80
CA PRO A 85 -15.39 -13.50 2.66
C PRO A 85 -14.76 -14.41 3.72
N ASP A 86 -13.69 -15.14 3.32
CA ASP A 86 -12.95 -16.03 4.23
C ASP A 86 -12.22 -15.22 5.31
N THR A 87 -11.61 -14.09 4.94
CA THR A 87 -10.98 -13.17 5.89
C THR A 87 -11.99 -12.63 6.90
N ILE A 88 -13.16 -12.19 6.43
CA ILE A 88 -14.24 -11.69 7.29
C ILE A 88 -14.72 -12.79 8.24
N ALA A 89 -14.94 -13.99 7.71
CA ALA A 89 -15.37 -15.15 8.50
C ALA A 89 -14.31 -15.52 9.55
N TRP A 90 -13.03 -15.57 9.15
CA TRP A 90 -11.93 -15.91 10.05
C TRP A 90 -11.85 -14.98 11.27
N PHE A 91 -11.95 -13.67 11.06
CA PHE A 91 -11.95 -12.69 12.15
C PHE A 91 -13.24 -12.74 12.98
N ARG A 92 -14.40 -12.89 12.33
CA ARG A 92 -15.71 -12.98 13.00
C ARG A 92 -15.78 -14.19 13.94
N GLU A 93 -15.31 -15.35 13.52
CA GLU A 93 -15.25 -16.58 14.35
C GLU A 93 -14.41 -16.41 15.61
N ARG A 94 -13.52 -15.41 15.63
CA ARG A 94 -12.65 -15.05 16.76
C ARG A 94 -13.14 -13.82 17.51
N GLY A 95 -14.40 -13.45 17.29
CA GLY A 95 -15.06 -12.34 17.99
C GLY A 95 -14.70 -10.94 17.46
N VAL A 96 -14.06 -10.85 16.29
CA VAL A 96 -13.72 -9.57 15.67
C VAL A 96 -14.65 -9.28 14.49
N ALA A 97 -15.59 -8.36 14.70
CA ALA A 97 -16.47 -7.88 13.63
C ALA A 97 -15.80 -6.78 12.82
N LEU A 98 -15.96 -6.86 11.50
CA LEU A 98 -15.47 -5.87 10.54
C LEU A 98 -16.62 -5.08 9.93
N LYS A 99 -16.39 -3.79 9.64
CA LYS A 99 -17.31 -2.91 8.91
C LYS A 99 -16.66 -2.40 7.63
N ALA A 100 -17.46 -2.22 6.57
CA ALA A 100 -17.02 -1.58 5.34
C ALA A 100 -17.35 -0.07 5.38
N GLU A 101 -16.43 0.76 4.93
CA GLU A 101 -16.67 2.17 4.63
C GLU A 101 -17.22 2.32 3.21
N ALA A 102 -17.75 3.50 2.87
CA ALA A 102 -18.39 3.77 1.57
C ALA A 102 -17.43 3.56 0.37
N ASP A 103 -16.13 3.69 0.56
CA ASP A 103 -15.10 3.46 -0.44
C ASP A 103 -14.60 1.99 -0.49
N GLY A 104 -15.22 1.10 0.26
CA GLY A 104 -14.91 -0.33 0.30
C GLY A 104 -13.80 -0.74 1.26
N ARG A 105 -13.11 0.18 1.91
CA ARG A 105 -12.14 -0.18 2.96
C ARG A 105 -12.83 -0.83 4.14
N MET A 106 -12.21 -1.87 4.70
CA MET A 106 -12.77 -2.59 5.84
C MET A 106 -11.92 -2.46 7.09
N PHE A 107 -12.57 -2.08 8.17
CA PHE A 107 -11.96 -1.85 9.48
C PHE A 107 -12.65 -2.66 10.57
N PRO A 108 -11.98 -2.96 11.70
CA PRO A 108 -12.69 -3.48 12.86
C PRO A 108 -13.74 -2.45 13.34
N VAL A 109 -14.88 -2.92 13.79
CA VAL A 109 -15.96 -2.03 14.28
C VAL A 109 -15.53 -1.13 15.45
N THR A 110 -14.47 -1.51 16.14
CA THR A 110 -13.84 -0.74 17.21
C THR A 110 -13.04 0.47 16.74
N ASP A 111 -12.79 0.59 15.41
CA ASP A 111 -11.88 1.59 14.83
C ASP A 111 -10.47 1.63 15.47
N ASN A 112 -10.01 0.48 15.99
CA ASN A 112 -8.72 0.37 16.65
C ASN A 112 -7.95 -0.86 16.15
N SER A 113 -6.76 -0.66 15.64
CA SER A 113 -5.87 -1.72 15.15
C SER A 113 -5.48 -2.73 16.25
N GLN A 114 -5.52 -2.32 17.51
CA GLN A 114 -5.22 -3.20 18.64
C GLN A 114 -6.15 -4.41 18.67
N THR A 115 -7.41 -4.27 18.24
CA THR A 115 -8.38 -5.37 18.14
C THR A 115 -7.87 -6.50 17.24
N ILE A 116 -7.25 -6.17 16.10
CA ILE A 116 -6.67 -7.15 15.18
C ILE A 116 -5.41 -7.77 15.78
N ILE A 117 -4.56 -6.95 16.41
CA ILE A 117 -3.33 -7.39 17.07
C ILE A 117 -3.66 -8.36 18.19
N ASP A 118 -4.56 -8.02 19.08
CA ASP A 118 -4.95 -8.85 20.22
C ASP A 118 -5.56 -10.18 19.77
N CYS A 119 -6.37 -10.16 18.71
CA CYS A 119 -6.91 -11.37 18.10
C CYS A 119 -5.80 -12.32 17.65
N LEU A 120 -4.80 -11.83 16.89
CA LEU A 120 -3.72 -12.65 16.39
C LEU A 120 -2.80 -13.17 17.50
N LEU A 121 -2.49 -12.33 18.50
CA LEU A 121 -1.69 -12.75 19.67
C LEU A 121 -2.40 -13.81 20.52
N LYS A 122 -3.69 -13.62 20.78
CA LYS A 122 -4.52 -14.57 21.51
C LYS A 122 -4.59 -15.93 20.80
N GLU A 123 -4.75 -15.94 19.49
CA GLU A 123 -4.77 -17.19 18.74
C GLU A 123 -3.39 -17.86 18.69
N ALA A 124 -2.30 -17.07 18.60
CA ALA A 124 -0.93 -17.61 18.68
C ALA A 124 -0.68 -18.28 20.03
N ASP A 125 -1.08 -17.66 21.12
CA ASP A 125 -1.00 -18.23 22.48
C ASP A 125 -1.87 -19.51 22.59
N ARG A 126 -3.11 -19.44 22.14
CA ARG A 126 -4.08 -20.54 22.17
C ARG A 126 -3.56 -21.82 21.52
N TYR A 127 -2.84 -21.70 20.42
CA TYR A 127 -2.30 -22.82 19.66
C TYR A 127 -0.82 -23.11 19.94
N GLY A 128 -0.23 -22.46 20.94
CA GLY A 128 1.13 -22.74 21.40
C GLY A 128 2.22 -22.33 20.44
N VAL A 129 2.00 -21.27 19.63
CA VAL A 129 3.04 -20.71 18.75
C VAL A 129 4.16 -20.11 19.60
N LYS A 130 5.39 -20.58 19.40
CA LYS A 130 6.57 -20.05 20.10
C LYS A 130 7.06 -18.79 19.42
N ILE A 131 6.97 -17.63 20.06
CA ILE A 131 7.35 -16.34 19.50
C ILE A 131 8.70 -15.90 20.08
N HIS A 132 9.69 -15.65 19.22
CA HIS A 132 10.99 -15.12 19.58
C HIS A 132 11.18 -13.74 18.95
N ILE A 133 11.11 -12.69 19.75
CA ILE A 133 11.46 -11.31 19.36
C ILE A 133 12.96 -11.08 19.47
N ASN A 134 13.45 -9.98 18.88
CA ASN A 134 14.89 -9.65 18.83
C ASN A 134 15.74 -10.82 18.27
N THR A 135 15.15 -11.58 17.34
CA THR A 135 15.77 -12.77 16.77
C THR A 135 15.69 -12.69 15.25
N GLY A 136 16.71 -12.13 14.65
CA GLY A 136 16.84 -12.04 13.19
C GLY A 136 17.51 -13.29 12.61
N VAL A 137 17.27 -13.52 11.32
CA VAL A 137 17.89 -14.62 10.56
C VAL A 137 18.86 -14.01 9.55
N ARG A 138 20.13 -14.45 9.59
CA ARG A 138 21.20 -14.02 8.68
C ARG A 138 21.22 -14.82 7.39
N SER A 139 21.03 -16.13 7.51
CA SER A 139 21.03 -17.04 6.36
C SER A 139 20.18 -18.25 6.62
N ILE A 140 19.72 -18.87 5.55
CA ILE A 140 19.06 -20.19 5.57
C ILE A 140 19.80 -21.10 4.58
N GLN A 141 20.02 -22.33 4.97
CA GLN A 141 20.72 -23.32 4.16
C GLN A 141 19.93 -24.61 4.14
N ARG A 142 19.76 -25.19 2.96
CA ARG A 142 19.18 -26.52 2.83
C ARG A 142 20.18 -27.56 3.31
N ARG A 143 19.68 -28.56 4.02
CA ARG A 143 20.44 -29.75 4.44
C ARG A 143 19.82 -31.00 3.80
N GLU A 144 20.43 -32.18 4.00
CA GLU A 144 19.88 -33.45 3.54
C GLU A 144 18.45 -33.65 4.05
N THR A 145 18.19 -33.25 5.29
CA THR A 145 16.86 -33.26 5.89
C THR A 145 16.55 -31.87 6.44
N GLY A 146 15.62 -31.15 5.76
CA GLY A 146 15.13 -29.84 6.23
C GLY A 146 16.10 -28.67 6.01
N TRP A 147 16.08 -27.71 6.93
CA TRP A 147 16.73 -26.43 6.83
C TRP A 147 17.53 -26.10 8.08
N GLU A 148 18.58 -25.33 7.90
CA GLU A 148 19.40 -24.74 8.96
C GLU A 148 19.37 -23.21 8.83
N LEU A 149 18.97 -22.55 9.90
CA LEU A 149 18.91 -21.10 10.00
C LEU A 149 20.05 -20.61 10.88
N GLN A 150 20.85 -19.68 10.39
CA GLN A 150 21.82 -18.95 11.20
C GLN A 150 21.16 -17.68 11.73
N LEU A 151 21.09 -17.53 13.04
CA LEU A 151 20.48 -16.40 13.73
C LEU A 151 21.49 -15.27 13.96
N ASP A 152 21.01 -14.05 14.17
CA ASP A 152 21.85 -12.85 14.40
C ASP A 152 22.70 -12.96 15.66
N ASN A 153 22.24 -13.72 16.66
CA ASN A 153 22.96 -13.97 17.90
C ASN A 153 24.03 -15.07 17.79
N GLY A 154 24.26 -15.62 16.59
CA GLY A 154 25.22 -16.68 16.32
C GLY A 154 24.71 -18.10 16.51
N ASN A 155 23.50 -18.28 17.05
CA ASN A 155 22.89 -19.60 17.22
C ASN A 155 22.45 -20.20 15.89
N ILE A 156 22.36 -21.51 15.85
CA ILE A 156 21.86 -22.27 14.72
C ILE A 156 20.54 -22.95 15.13
N MET A 157 19.53 -22.81 14.26
CA MET A 157 18.23 -23.46 14.43
C MET A 157 17.98 -24.42 13.25
N LYS A 158 17.63 -25.67 13.55
CA LYS A 158 17.25 -26.67 12.55
C LYS A 158 15.74 -26.83 12.51
N THR A 159 15.19 -27.01 11.30
CA THR A 159 13.75 -27.14 11.08
C THR A 159 13.45 -27.92 9.81
N ASP A 160 12.26 -28.48 9.69
CA ASP A 160 11.83 -29.22 8.50
C ASP A 160 11.29 -28.26 7.44
N TYR A 161 10.59 -27.21 7.89
CA TYR A 161 9.95 -26.22 7.01
C TYR A 161 10.32 -24.80 7.43
N VAL A 162 10.43 -23.92 6.43
CA VAL A 162 10.65 -22.48 6.61
C VAL A 162 9.59 -21.71 5.85
N CYS A 163 8.92 -20.74 6.50
CA CYS A 163 8.07 -19.75 5.83
C CYS A 163 8.69 -18.36 5.96
N VAL A 164 9.07 -17.76 4.85
CA VAL A 164 9.61 -16.41 4.82
C VAL A 164 8.47 -15.41 4.68
N ALA A 165 8.19 -14.67 5.74
CA ALA A 165 7.17 -13.62 5.83
C ALA A 165 7.77 -12.27 6.31
N ALA A 166 9.02 -12.01 5.92
CA ALA A 166 9.84 -10.91 6.42
C ALA A 166 9.38 -9.51 5.96
N GLY A 167 8.35 -9.43 5.11
CA GLY A 167 7.89 -8.19 4.47
C GLY A 167 8.82 -7.73 3.34
N GLY A 168 8.56 -6.55 2.79
CA GLY A 168 9.40 -5.97 1.76
C GLY A 168 10.65 -5.29 2.35
N TYR A 169 11.72 -5.29 1.58
CA TYR A 169 12.96 -4.57 1.91
C TYR A 169 13.15 -3.38 0.99
N ALA A 170 13.59 -2.26 1.54
CA ALA A 170 13.85 -1.04 0.75
C ALA A 170 15.11 -1.12 -0.13
N GLN A 171 16.01 -2.07 0.14
CA GLN A 171 17.32 -2.21 -0.50
C GLN A 171 17.52 -3.65 -0.99
N ALA A 172 18.12 -3.79 -2.16
CA ALA A 172 18.33 -5.09 -2.80
C ALA A 172 19.28 -6.01 -2.03
N ASP A 173 20.31 -5.46 -1.37
CA ASP A 173 21.27 -6.19 -0.55
C ASP A 173 20.61 -6.94 0.63
N LYS A 174 19.48 -6.46 1.11
CA LYS A 174 18.71 -7.12 2.17
C LYS A 174 18.05 -8.44 1.73
N PHE A 175 17.97 -8.69 0.41
CA PHE A 175 17.52 -9.96 -0.15
C PHE A 175 18.65 -10.98 -0.39
N ALA A 176 19.92 -10.63 -0.17
CA ALA A 176 21.07 -11.47 -0.49
C ALA A 176 20.98 -12.87 0.12
N TRP A 177 20.46 -12.99 1.35
CA TRP A 177 20.29 -14.27 2.04
C TRP A 177 19.21 -15.17 1.38
N LEU A 178 18.23 -14.59 0.68
CA LEU A 178 17.23 -15.30 -0.12
C LEU A 178 17.79 -15.65 -1.51
N GLN A 179 18.58 -14.76 -2.10
CA GLN A 179 19.28 -15.07 -3.35
C GLN A 179 20.24 -16.25 -3.18
N ALA A 180 20.86 -16.40 -2.00
CA ALA A 180 21.72 -17.53 -1.67
C ALA A 180 20.99 -18.89 -1.68
N THR A 181 19.64 -18.91 -1.65
CA THR A 181 18.84 -20.13 -1.83
C THR A 181 18.48 -20.41 -3.30
N GLY A 182 19.03 -19.64 -4.23
CA GLY A 182 18.83 -19.77 -5.68
C GLY A 182 17.71 -18.92 -6.26
N HIS A 183 17.00 -18.14 -5.45
CA HIS A 183 15.88 -17.33 -5.89
C HIS A 183 16.32 -16.02 -6.55
N GLN A 184 15.63 -15.68 -7.63
CA GLN A 184 15.76 -14.38 -8.25
C GLN A 184 14.93 -13.33 -7.50
N VAL A 185 15.48 -12.14 -7.38
CA VAL A 185 14.84 -11.00 -6.73
C VAL A 185 14.62 -9.90 -7.76
N VAL A 186 13.36 -9.55 -7.96
CA VAL A 186 13.01 -8.36 -8.71
C VAL A 186 13.42 -7.14 -7.88
N PRO A 187 14.20 -6.18 -8.43
CA PRO A 187 14.73 -5.06 -7.66
C PRO A 187 13.66 -4.32 -6.86
N PRO A 188 13.87 -4.13 -5.55
CA PRO A 188 12.89 -3.44 -4.71
C PRO A 188 12.89 -1.93 -4.96
N LEU A 189 11.69 -1.38 -5.10
CA LEU A 189 11.45 0.05 -5.25
C LEU A 189 10.31 0.48 -4.33
N PRO A 190 10.28 1.73 -3.89
CA PRO A 190 9.12 2.26 -3.17
C PRO A 190 7.84 2.23 -4.00
N SER A 191 6.76 1.82 -3.38
CA SER A 191 5.39 1.93 -3.84
C SER A 191 4.58 2.74 -2.82
N LEU A 192 3.44 3.33 -3.20
CA LEU A 192 2.60 4.13 -2.29
C LEU A 192 3.37 5.30 -1.63
N PHE A 193 4.03 6.12 -2.42
CA PHE A 193 4.76 7.28 -1.94
C PHE A 193 4.09 8.60 -2.29
N THR A 194 4.45 9.67 -1.56
CA THR A 194 3.97 11.03 -1.76
C THR A 194 4.91 11.80 -2.70
N PHE A 195 4.40 12.85 -3.36
CA PHE A 195 5.19 13.68 -4.26
C PHE A 195 5.80 14.85 -3.49
N ASN A 196 7.12 14.99 -3.57
CA ASN A 196 7.82 16.12 -2.97
C ASN A 196 7.93 17.27 -3.97
N MET A 197 7.59 18.45 -3.51
CA MET A 197 7.59 19.69 -4.29
C MET A 197 8.35 20.79 -3.55
N PRO A 198 9.68 20.66 -3.42
CA PRO A 198 10.48 21.62 -2.66
C PRO A 198 10.33 23.01 -3.25
N ALA A 199 10.17 24.00 -2.38
CA ALA A 199 9.98 25.40 -2.74
C ALA A 199 8.74 25.72 -3.62
N ASN A 200 7.81 24.79 -3.77
CA ASN A 200 6.56 25.06 -4.46
C ASN A 200 5.59 25.83 -3.54
N PRO A 201 5.08 26.99 -3.95
CA PRO A 201 4.18 27.80 -3.10
C PRO A 201 2.93 27.05 -2.62
N ILE A 202 2.48 26.02 -3.35
CA ILE A 202 1.29 25.26 -2.97
C ILE A 202 1.42 24.59 -1.59
N THR A 203 2.64 24.32 -1.13
CA THR A 203 2.89 23.71 0.19
C THR A 203 2.44 24.59 1.35
N THR A 204 2.24 25.91 1.13
CA THR A 204 1.65 26.82 2.12
C THR A 204 0.19 26.48 2.43
N LEU A 205 -0.46 25.71 1.56
CA LEU A 205 -1.82 25.22 1.74
C LEU A 205 -1.88 23.90 2.52
N MET A 206 -0.85 23.54 3.25
CA MET A 206 -0.82 22.31 4.06
C MET A 206 -2.15 22.09 4.80
N GLY A 207 -2.66 20.85 4.71
CA GLY A 207 -3.92 20.41 5.31
C GLY A 207 -5.16 20.62 4.42
N VAL A 208 -5.04 21.33 3.29
CA VAL A 208 -6.14 21.44 2.33
C VAL A 208 -6.32 20.12 1.60
N SER A 209 -7.54 19.60 1.60
CA SER A 209 -7.97 18.41 0.88
C SER A 209 -9.02 18.77 -0.17
N VAL A 210 -8.88 18.19 -1.36
CA VAL A 210 -9.88 18.24 -2.43
C VAL A 210 -10.44 16.84 -2.59
N GLU A 211 -11.76 16.72 -2.57
CA GLU A 211 -12.43 15.41 -2.62
C GLU A 211 -12.20 14.67 -3.94
N GLU A 212 -12.09 15.42 -5.03
CA GLU A 212 -11.86 14.86 -6.35
C GLU A 212 -10.94 15.76 -7.18
N ALA A 213 -9.74 15.27 -7.45
CA ALA A 213 -8.80 15.87 -8.37
C ALA A 213 -8.36 14.82 -9.40
N HIS A 214 -7.98 15.26 -10.61
CA HIS A 214 -7.39 14.39 -11.61
C HIS A 214 -5.90 14.73 -11.76
N VAL A 215 -5.04 13.77 -11.50
CA VAL A 215 -3.58 13.91 -11.54
C VAL A 215 -3.02 13.12 -12.70
N LYS A 216 -2.21 13.77 -13.55
CA LYS A 216 -1.48 13.12 -14.65
C LYS A 216 0.01 13.38 -14.49
N ILE A 217 0.84 12.46 -14.98
CA ILE A 217 2.28 12.69 -15.09
C ILE A 217 2.61 13.04 -16.55
N ALA A 218 3.17 14.24 -16.74
CA ALA A 218 3.53 14.72 -18.08
C ALA A 218 4.48 13.75 -18.80
N GLY A 219 4.23 13.52 -20.09
CA GLY A 219 5.03 12.62 -20.91
C GLY A 219 4.80 11.14 -20.69
N THR A 220 3.84 10.74 -19.84
CA THR A 220 3.50 9.35 -19.55
C THR A 220 2.01 9.07 -19.75
N LYS A 221 1.60 7.79 -19.57
CA LYS A 221 0.18 7.40 -19.51
C LYS A 221 -0.37 7.35 -18.08
N LEU A 222 0.46 7.67 -17.10
CA LEU A 222 0.09 7.61 -15.69
C LEU A 222 -0.90 8.71 -15.34
N GLN A 223 -2.06 8.31 -14.83
CA GLN A 223 -3.10 9.22 -14.36
C GLN A 223 -3.98 8.55 -13.32
N GLU A 224 -4.46 9.33 -12.37
CA GLU A 224 -5.39 8.89 -11.32
C GLU A 224 -6.37 9.99 -10.95
N ARG A 225 -7.58 9.59 -10.55
CA ARG A 225 -8.64 10.50 -10.11
C ARG A 225 -9.08 10.14 -8.71
N GLY A 226 -9.28 11.14 -7.85
CA GLY A 226 -9.79 10.95 -6.49
C GLY A 226 -9.27 11.98 -5.50
N PRO A 227 -9.43 11.74 -4.20
CA PRO A 227 -9.03 12.69 -3.17
C PRO A 227 -7.53 13.00 -3.20
N LEU A 228 -7.21 14.30 -3.09
CA LEU A 228 -5.85 14.83 -3.05
C LEU A 228 -5.67 15.68 -1.80
N LEU A 229 -4.55 15.46 -1.09
CA LEU A 229 -4.18 16.19 0.12
C LEU A 229 -2.90 16.98 -0.13
N ILE A 230 -2.91 18.27 0.15
CA ILE A 230 -1.71 19.13 0.15
C ILE A 230 -1.01 19.00 1.50
N THR A 231 0.31 18.73 1.47
CA THR A 231 1.17 18.58 2.64
C THR A 231 2.26 19.66 2.66
N HIS A 232 2.99 19.78 3.75
CA HIS A 232 4.11 20.73 3.86
C HIS A 232 5.32 20.38 2.97
N TRP A 233 5.38 19.15 2.40
CA TRP A 233 6.42 18.77 1.44
C TRP A 233 5.93 18.67 0.00
N GLY A 234 4.61 18.75 -0.27
CA GLY A 234 4.04 18.59 -1.60
C GLY A 234 2.63 18.00 -1.57
N MET A 235 2.41 16.88 -2.24
CA MET A 235 1.08 16.28 -2.39
C MET A 235 1.04 14.82 -1.97
N SER A 236 -0.09 14.43 -1.37
CA SER A 236 -0.43 13.09 -0.91
C SER A 236 -1.93 12.82 -1.17
N GLY A 237 -2.47 11.83 -0.50
CA GLY A 237 -3.88 11.42 -0.64
C GLY A 237 -4.05 10.24 -1.58
N PRO A 238 -5.25 9.65 -1.62
CA PRO A 238 -5.51 8.41 -2.37
C PRO A 238 -5.14 8.47 -3.86
N SER A 239 -5.39 9.60 -4.55
CA SER A 239 -5.01 9.76 -5.96
C SER A 239 -3.49 9.68 -6.17
N ILE A 240 -2.71 10.37 -5.34
CA ILE A 240 -1.24 10.37 -5.41
C ILE A 240 -0.67 9.00 -5.05
N LEU A 241 -1.16 8.37 -3.99
CA LEU A 241 -0.69 7.07 -3.53
C LEU A 241 -1.00 5.97 -4.56
N ARG A 242 -2.19 5.97 -5.18
CA ARG A 242 -2.51 5.01 -6.25
C ARG A 242 -1.66 5.24 -7.48
N LEU A 243 -1.49 6.49 -7.90
CA LEU A 243 -0.67 6.84 -9.06
C LEU A 243 0.79 6.42 -8.84
N SER A 244 1.36 6.66 -7.64
CA SER A 244 2.71 6.23 -7.31
C SER A 244 2.87 4.71 -7.25
N ALA A 245 1.83 3.98 -6.87
CA ALA A 245 1.84 2.51 -6.91
C ALA A 245 1.87 1.99 -8.35
N TRP A 246 0.99 2.48 -9.22
CA TRP A 246 0.99 2.11 -10.65
C TRP A 246 2.29 2.49 -11.33
N GLY A 247 2.77 3.71 -11.10
CA GLY A 247 3.97 4.27 -11.71
C GLY A 247 5.28 3.94 -11.01
N ALA A 248 5.34 3.05 -10.02
CA ALA A 248 6.51 2.88 -9.16
C ALA A 248 7.82 2.70 -9.94
N ARG A 249 7.85 1.85 -10.96
CA ARG A 249 9.03 1.60 -11.79
C ARG A 249 9.33 2.76 -12.75
N GLU A 250 8.29 3.31 -13.38
CA GLU A 250 8.42 4.41 -14.35
C GLU A 250 8.92 5.69 -13.65
N LEU A 251 8.34 6.03 -12.50
CA LEU A 251 8.75 7.20 -11.71
C LEU A 251 10.15 7.04 -11.09
N ALA A 252 10.55 5.81 -10.76
CA ALA A 252 11.92 5.53 -10.32
C ALA A 252 12.93 5.69 -11.46
N ALA A 253 12.59 5.27 -12.70
CA ALA A 253 13.43 5.49 -13.87
C ALA A 253 13.65 6.99 -14.16
N LEU A 254 12.65 7.83 -13.85
CA LEU A 254 12.77 9.29 -13.89
C LEU A 254 13.49 9.89 -12.65
N GLN A 255 14.07 9.04 -11.81
CA GLN A 255 14.72 9.45 -10.56
C GLN A 255 13.84 10.34 -9.67
N TYR A 256 12.51 10.13 -9.75
CA TYR A 256 11.47 10.90 -9.06
C TYR A 256 11.51 12.42 -9.39
N ASN A 257 11.97 12.76 -10.59
CA ASN A 257 11.95 14.12 -11.14
C ASN A 257 11.01 14.15 -12.35
N PHE A 258 9.84 14.74 -12.18
CA PHE A 258 8.81 14.78 -13.21
C PHE A 258 7.82 15.93 -12.95
N THR A 259 6.96 16.25 -13.90
CA THR A 259 5.89 17.22 -13.74
C THR A 259 4.55 16.50 -13.55
N ALA A 260 3.90 16.75 -12.39
CA ALA A 260 2.51 16.39 -12.18
C ALA A 260 1.61 17.52 -12.71
N VAL A 261 0.60 17.14 -13.49
CA VAL A 261 -0.43 18.07 -14.01
C VAL A 261 -1.73 17.79 -13.25
N ILE A 262 -2.20 18.81 -12.54
CA ILE A 262 -3.37 18.68 -11.66
C ILE A 262 -4.55 19.38 -12.30
N ASN A 263 -5.65 18.64 -12.48
CA ASN A 263 -6.96 19.19 -12.75
C ASN A 263 -7.78 19.15 -11.45
N TRP A 264 -8.07 20.32 -10.87
CA TRP A 264 -8.86 20.49 -9.65
C TRP A 264 -10.36 20.36 -9.89
N LEU A 265 -10.80 20.41 -11.16
CA LEU A 265 -12.19 20.35 -11.61
C LEU A 265 -12.33 19.23 -12.66
N PRO A 266 -12.29 17.95 -12.29
CA PRO A 266 -12.23 16.83 -13.26
C PRO A 266 -13.42 16.71 -14.21
N ALA A 267 -14.52 17.42 -13.94
CA ALA A 267 -15.65 17.53 -14.85
C ALA A 267 -15.38 18.44 -16.07
N PHE A 268 -14.34 19.29 -16.00
CA PHE A 268 -14.01 20.27 -17.01
C PHE A 268 -12.67 19.98 -17.67
N ASN A 269 -12.56 20.38 -18.93
CA ASN A 269 -11.31 20.61 -19.65
C ASN A 269 -11.17 22.12 -19.94
N GLU A 270 -10.07 22.57 -20.56
CA GLU A 270 -9.85 23.99 -20.84
C GLU A 270 -10.97 24.63 -21.66
N ASN A 271 -11.54 23.92 -22.65
CA ASN A 271 -12.59 24.47 -23.50
C ASN A 271 -13.91 24.59 -22.76
N SER A 272 -14.37 23.50 -22.13
CA SER A 272 -15.64 23.52 -21.37
C SER A 272 -15.59 24.47 -20.16
N LEU A 273 -14.43 24.61 -19.51
CA LEU A 273 -14.28 25.57 -18.42
C LEU A 273 -14.27 27.02 -18.95
N ARG A 274 -13.75 27.26 -20.15
CA ARG A 274 -13.80 28.58 -20.79
C ARG A 274 -15.24 29.01 -21.07
N GLU A 275 -16.06 28.12 -21.57
CA GLU A 275 -17.49 28.32 -21.78
C GLU A 275 -18.19 28.63 -20.46
N GLU A 276 -18.00 27.82 -19.45
CA GLU A 276 -18.54 28.01 -18.10
C GLU A 276 -18.15 29.39 -17.50
N VAL A 277 -16.86 29.75 -17.61
CA VAL A 277 -16.40 31.06 -17.12
C VAL A 277 -17.05 32.22 -17.86
N GLN A 278 -17.36 32.10 -19.15
CA GLN A 278 -18.11 33.14 -19.88
C GLN A 278 -19.53 33.27 -19.33
N GLU A 279 -20.24 32.20 -19.03
CA GLU A 279 -21.55 32.21 -18.40
C GLU A 279 -21.51 32.84 -16.99
N LEU A 280 -20.47 32.45 -16.21
CA LEU A 280 -20.23 33.03 -14.87
C LEU A 280 -19.95 34.53 -14.91
N ARG A 281 -19.23 35.04 -15.92
CA ARG A 281 -19.01 36.47 -16.13
C ARG A 281 -20.30 37.22 -16.33
N PHE A 282 -21.30 36.62 -16.94
CA PHE A 282 -22.61 37.20 -17.15
C PHE A 282 -23.48 37.07 -15.88
N SER A 283 -23.60 35.90 -15.34
CA SER A 283 -24.50 35.61 -14.20
C SER A 283 -23.99 36.17 -12.86
N LEU A 284 -22.68 36.22 -12.64
CA LEU A 284 -22.04 36.74 -11.43
C LEU A 284 -21.35 38.09 -11.62
N GLY A 285 -21.58 38.78 -12.73
CA GLY A 285 -20.79 39.91 -13.21
C GLY A 285 -20.45 40.97 -12.14
N GLY A 286 -21.41 41.35 -11.31
CA GLY A 286 -21.23 42.34 -10.24
C GLY A 286 -20.49 41.83 -9.00
N GLN A 287 -20.26 40.49 -8.87
CA GLN A 287 -19.65 39.91 -7.68
C GLN A 287 -18.12 39.85 -7.81
N LYS A 288 -17.42 40.03 -6.69
CA LYS A 288 -15.96 39.91 -6.63
C LYS A 288 -15.56 38.43 -6.74
N VAL A 289 -14.58 38.12 -7.58
CA VAL A 289 -14.10 36.74 -7.84
C VAL A 289 -13.57 36.07 -6.56
N TYR A 290 -12.94 36.84 -5.67
CA TYR A 290 -12.40 36.37 -4.40
C TYR A 290 -13.48 35.84 -3.44
N HIS A 291 -14.64 36.47 -3.42
CA HIS A 291 -15.72 36.17 -2.49
C HIS A 291 -16.69 35.12 -3.04
N LYS A 292 -16.73 34.94 -4.34
CA LYS A 292 -17.64 34.00 -5.00
C LYS A 292 -16.87 32.91 -5.72
N ASN A 293 -16.77 31.74 -5.06
CA ASN A 293 -16.21 30.52 -5.60
C ASN A 293 -17.34 29.61 -6.10
N PRO A 294 -17.62 29.56 -7.42
CA PRO A 294 -18.72 28.77 -7.98
C PRO A 294 -18.40 27.27 -8.08
N PHE A 295 -17.14 26.87 -7.92
CA PHE A 295 -16.68 25.51 -8.14
C PHE A 295 -16.58 24.67 -6.87
N GLY A 296 -16.91 25.21 -5.70
CA GLY A 296 -16.88 24.47 -4.44
C GLY A 296 -15.48 24.05 -3.96
N LEU A 297 -14.42 24.61 -4.53
CA LEU A 297 -13.05 24.33 -4.06
C LEU A 297 -12.84 24.87 -2.64
N PRO A 298 -11.95 24.28 -1.83
CA PRO A 298 -11.57 24.86 -0.55
C PRO A 298 -11.13 26.32 -0.70
N GLN A 299 -11.62 27.21 0.16
CA GLN A 299 -11.42 28.66 0.03
C GLN A 299 -9.92 29.04 -0.07
N ARG A 300 -9.07 28.41 0.74
CA ARG A 300 -7.61 28.64 0.68
C ARG A 300 -7.02 28.28 -0.69
N LEU A 301 -7.46 27.18 -1.29
CA LEU A 301 -7.01 26.77 -2.63
C LEU A 301 -7.55 27.74 -3.68
N TRP A 302 -8.82 28.14 -3.61
CA TRP A 302 -9.40 29.11 -4.52
C TRP A 302 -8.61 30.42 -4.54
N HIS A 303 -8.35 31.01 -3.37
CA HIS A 303 -7.56 32.25 -3.25
C HIS A 303 -6.15 32.10 -3.80
N PHE A 304 -5.50 30.97 -3.51
CA PHE A 304 -4.17 30.67 -4.05
C PHE A 304 -4.17 30.65 -5.60
N LEU A 305 -5.14 29.97 -6.22
CA LEU A 305 -5.24 29.88 -7.68
C LEU A 305 -5.52 31.26 -8.31
N LEU A 306 -6.34 32.09 -7.68
CA LEU A 306 -6.56 33.46 -8.11
C LEU A 306 -5.28 34.31 -8.07
N GLN A 307 -4.52 34.24 -6.96
CA GLN A 307 -3.24 34.94 -6.79
C GLN A 307 -2.22 34.51 -7.83
N GLN A 308 -2.08 33.18 -8.05
CA GLN A 308 -1.19 32.63 -9.09
C GLN A 308 -1.58 33.09 -10.50
N SER A 309 -2.84 33.42 -10.71
CA SER A 309 -3.36 33.93 -11.98
C SER A 309 -3.22 35.44 -12.16
N GLY A 310 -2.83 36.15 -11.08
CA GLY A 310 -2.71 37.61 -11.08
C GLY A 310 -4.03 38.34 -10.75
N LEU A 311 -5.03 37.63 -10.24
CA LEU A 311 -6.29 38.20 -9.81
C LEU A 311 -6.21 38.66 -8.35
N THR A 312 -6.79 39.81 -8.07
CA THR A 312 -6.84 40.46 -6.76
C THR A 312 -8.27 40.55 -6.22
N GLU A 313 -8.41 40.96 -4.97
CA GLU A 313 -9.72 41.17 -4.33
C GLU A 313 -10.59 42.24 -5.02
N GLU A 314 -10.01 43.09 -5.87
CA GLU A 314 -10.75 44.15 -6.57
C GLU A 314 -11.45 43.64 -7.84
N HIS A 315 -11.00 42.54 -8.43
CA HIS A 315 -11.56 42.00 -9.67
C HIS A 315 -12.98 41.46 -9.48
N ARG A 316 -13.88 41.87 -10.36
CA ARG A 316 -15.22 41.28 -10.49
C ARG A 316 -15.26 40.28 -11.63
N TRP A 317 -16.25 39.43 -11.63
CA TRP A 317 -16.42 38.43 -12.70
C TRP A 317 -16.56 39.11 -14.09
N ALA A 318 -17.34 40.20 -14.20
CA ALA A 318 -17.49 40.92 -15.47
C ALA A 318 -16.19 41.56 -15.99
N ASP A 319 -15.36 42.08 -15.09
CA ASP A 319 -14.19 42.90 -15.43
C ASP A 319 -12.88 42.08 -15.45
N MET A 320 -12.98 40.74 -15.35
CA MET A 320 -11.80 39.86 -15.35
C MET A 320 -11.03 40.00 -16.67
N PRO A 321 -9.76 40.44 -16.66
CA PRO A 321 -8.99 40.56 -17.88
C PRO A 321 -8.74 39.22 -18.55
N ALA A 322 -8.78 39.18 -19.88
CA ALA A 322 -8.68 37.91 -20.64
C ALA A 322 -7.39 37.10 -20.37
N LYS A 323 -6.29 37.81 -20.12
CA LYS A 323 -5.00 37.18 -19.80
C LYS A 323 -5.05 36.43 -18.46
N GLU A 324 -5.56 37.06 -17.43
CA GLU A 324 -5.71 36.51 -16.08
C GLU A 324 -6.77 35.39 -16.05
N GLN A 325 -7.87 35.56 -16.81
CA GLN A 325 -8.86 34.51 -17.03
C GLN A 325 -8.24 33.23 -17.63
N ASN A 326 -7.45 33.36 -18.70
CA ASN A 326 -6.79 32.21 -19.33
C ASN A 326 -5.80 31.54 -18.38
N LYS A 327 -5.07 32.32 -17.56
CA LYS A 327 -4.21 31.72 -16.52
C LYS A 327 -5.02 30.99 -15.47
N LEU A 328 -6.14 31.57 -14.99
CA LEU A 328 -7.00 30.93 -14.01
C LEU A 328 -7.56 29.60 -14.55
N ILE A 329 -8.04 29.56 -15.78
CA ILE A 329 -8.52 28.34 -16.42
C ILE A 329 -7.43 27.29 -16.40
N ARG A 330 -6.20 27.62 -16.81
CA ARG A 330 -5.06 26.69 -16.77
C ARG A 330 -4.73 26.22 -15.35
N GLN A 331 -4.73 27.13 -14.38
CA GLN A 331 -4.49 26.77 -12.97
C GLN A 331 -5.57 25.83 -12.43
N LEU A 332 -6.81 25.96 -12.90
CA LEU A 332 -7.92 25.11 -12.44
C LEU A 332 -7.90 23.70 -13.05
N VAL A 333 -7.55 23.54 -14.33
CA VAL A 333 -7.69 22.26 -15.02
C VAL A 333 -6.37 21.65 -15.54
N ALA A 334 -5.27 22.38 -15.49
CA ALA A 334 -3.96 21.93 -15.99
C ALA A 334 -2.78 22.55 -15.22
N MET A 335 -2.90 22.65 -13.88
CA MET A 335 -1.84 23.20 -13.04
C MET A 335 -0.60 22.29 -13.07
N GLU A 336 0.51 22.82 -13.57
CA GLU A 336 1.79 22.10 -13.60
C GLU A 336 2.53 22.24 -12.27
N CYS A 337 2.88 21.10 -11.70
CA CYS A 337 3.58 20.99 -10.43
C CYS A 337 4.87 20.18 -10.62
N PRO A 338 6.04 20.81 -10.65
CA PRO A 338 7.31 20.09 -10.66
C PRO A 338 7.48 19.28 -9.37
N VAL A 339 7.71 17.97 -9.52
CA VAL A 339 8.01 17.04 -8.44
C VAL A 339 9.50 16.77 -8.44
N LYS A 340 10.14 16.87 -7.28
CA LYS A 340 11.57 16.56 -7.07
C LYS A 340 11.72 15.69 -5.84
N GLY A 341 11.76 14.38 -6.06
CA GLY A 341 11.88 13.40 -4.99
C GLY A 341 10.52 12.90 -4.47
N LYS A 342 10.62 12.03 -3.48
CA LYS A 342 9.48 11.36 -2.84
C LYS A 342 9.69 11.26 -1.33
N THR A 343 8.61 11.18 -0.59
CA THR A 343 8.66 10.78 0.83
C THR A 343 7.90 9.48 1.01
N THR A 344 8.55 8.55 1.71
CA THR A 344 7.95 7.30 2.17
C THR A 344 7.98 7.31 3.70
N PHE A 345 6.86 7.10 4.33
CA PHE A 345 6.81 6.91 5.78
C PHE A 345 7.31 5.50 6.09
N LYS A 346 8.33 5.36 6.94
CA LYS A 346 9.00 4.08 7.23
C LYS A 346 8.01 2.97 7.64
N GLU A 347 6.95 3.33 8.31
CA GLU A 347 5.98 2.38 8.88
C GLU A 347 4.85 2.02 7.90
N GLU A 348 4.57 2.87 6.90
CA GLU A 348 3.53 2.66 5.87
C GLU A 348 4.11 2.26 4.51
N PHE A 349 5.44 2.10 4.43
CA PHE A 349 6.14 1.79 3.19
C PHE A 349 5.72 0.43 2.62
N VAL A 350 5.37 0.43 1.33
CA VAL A 350 5.11 -0.77 0.53
C VAL A 350 6.19 -0.90 -0.53
N THR A 351 6.72 -2.10 -0.69
CA THR A 351 7.77 -2.42 -1.65
C THR A 351 7.15 -2.97 -2.94
N CYS A 352 7.52 -2.38 -4.06
CA CYS A 352 7.40 -2.97 -5.39
C CYS A 352 8.67 -3.79 -5.63
N GLY A 353 8.56 -5.06 -6.00
CA GLY A 353 9.70 -5.99 -6.12
C GLY A 353 9.75 -7.00 -4.98
N GLY A 354 10.64 -7.96 -5.06
CA GLY A 354 10.77 -9.07 -4.13
C GLY A 354 11.06 -10.39 -4.87
N ILE A 355 10.81 -11.52 -4.24
CA ILE A 355 11.02 -12.85 -4.84
C ILE A 355 10.16 -12.99 -6.11
N GLN A 356 10.80 -13.47 -7.17
CA GLN A 356 10.16 -13.64 -8.48
C GLN A 356 9.03 -14.68 -8.42
N LEU A 357 7.82 -14.29 -8.83
CA LEU A 357 6.61 -15.08 -8.69
C LEU A 357 6.60 -16.38 -9.51
N SER A 358 7.38 -16.47 -10.61
CA SER A 358 7.51 -17.68 -11.41
C SER A 358 8.16 -18.83 -10.63
N GLU A 359 8.90 -18.52 -9.57
CA GLU A 359 9.63 -19.48 -8.71
C GLU A 359 8.81 -19.95 -7.51
N ILE A 360 7.58 -19.44 -7.35
CA ILE A 360 6.66 -19.80 -6.28
C ILE A 360 5.43 -20.48 -6.86
N ASP A 361 4.98 -21.56 -6.23
CA ASP A 361 3.71 -22.19 -6.58
C ASP A 361 2.54 -21.40 -5.93
N PRO A 362 1.64 -20.81 -6.71
CA PRO A 362 0.49 -20.08 -6.15
C PRO A 362 -0.54 -20.98 -5.45
N GLY A 363 -0.46 -22.30 -5.66
CA GLY A 363 -1.33 -23.28 -5.01
C GLY A 363 -0.91 -23.62 -3.58
N THR A 364 0.39 -23.49 -3.28
CA THR A 364 0.99 -23.93 -2.01
C THR A 364 1.81 -22.85 -1.31
N MET A 365 2.18 -21.79 -2.00
CA MET A 365 3.19 -20.80 -1.57
C MET A 365 4.60 -21.40 -1.41
N GLU A 366 4.83 -22.65 -1.79
CA GLU A 366 6.12 -23.30 -1.73
C GLU A 366 7.03 -22.85 -2.88
N SER A 367 8.31 -22.75 -2.59
CA SER A 367 9.35 -22.58 -3.60
C SER A 367 9.40 -23.76 -4.54
N LYS A 368 9.41 -23.51 -5.84
CA LYS A 368 9.67 -24.52 -6.87
C LYS A 368 11.13 -24.95 -6.96
N LEU A 369 12.05 -24.14 -6.38
CA LEU A 369 13.48 -24.37 -6.41
C LEU A 369 13.98 -25.12 -5.17
N ALA A 370 13.30 -24.92 -4.05
CA ALA A 370 13.76 -25.32 -2.73
C ALA A 370 12.61 -25.89 -1.90
N PRO A 371 12.32 -27.19 -2.00
CA PRO A 371 11.24 -27.86 -1.25
C PRO A 371 11.34 -27.63 0.26
N GLY A 372 10.16 -27.39 0.89
CA GLY A 372 10.06 -27.06 2.32
C GLY A 372 10.31 -25.58 2.63
N LEU A 373 10.55 -24.75 1.62
CA LEU A 373 10.65 -23.28 1.76
C LEU A 373 9.40 -22.62 1.18
N TYR A 374 8.72 -21.84 2.00
CA TYR A 374 7.49 -21.14 1.66
C TYR A 374 7.68 -19.63 1.73
N PHE A 375 6.86 -18.88 0.98
CA PHE A 375 6.87 -17.41 1.00
C PHE A 375 5.47 -16.87 1.29
N ALA A 376 5.37 -15.83 2.12
CA ALA A 376 4.10 -15.19 2.42
C ALA A 376 4.21 -13.66 2.53
N GLY A 377 3.23 -12.95 1.99
CA GLY A 377 3.14 -11.48 2.05
C GLY A 377 4.13 -10.75 1.15
N GLU A 378 4.54 -9.57 1.58
CA GLU A 378 5.24 -8.56 0.79
C GLU A 378 6.71 -8.92 0.40
N VAL A 379 7.23 -10.04 0.86
CA VAL A 379 8.56 -10.54 0.43
C VAL A 379 8.56 -10.97 -1.04
N MET A 380 7.39 -11.27 -1.60
CA MET A 380 7.17 -11.61 -3.01
C MET A 380 6.93 -10.35 -3.85
N ASP A 381 7.20 -10.40 -5.18
CA ASP A 381 6.90 -9.30 -6.10
C ASP A 381 5.38 -9.12 -6.31
N VAL A 382 4.69 -8.84 -5.21
CA VAL A 382 3.24 -8.56 -5.16
C VAL A 382 3.02 -7.31 -4.34
N ASP A 383 2.43 -6.28 -4.94
CA ASP A 383 1.94 -5.13 -4.21
C ASP A 383 0.63 -4.61 -4.78
N GLY A 384 -0.28 -4.26 -3.90
CA GLY A 384 -1.57 -3.65 -4.18
C GLY A 384 -1.54 -2.14 -3.94
N ILE A 385 -2.50 -1.44 -4.53
CA ILE A 385 -2.75 -0.03 -4.20
C ILE A 385 -3.20 0.13 -2.75
N THR A 386 -3.33 1.39 -2.27
CA THR A 386 -3.92 1.65 -0.95
C THR A 386 -5.37 1.21 -0.86
N GLY A 387 -5.81 0.66 0.28
CA GLY A 387 -7.19 0.26 0.50
C GLY A 387 -7.43 -1.15 1.07
N GLY A 388 -6.46 -1.74 1.78
CA GLY A 388 -6.57 -3.07 2.40
C GLY A 388 -6.08 -4.24 1.52
N PHE A 389 -5.67 -3.95 0.29
CA PHE A 389 -5.24 -4.95 -0.70
C PHE A 389 -3.99 -5.71 -0.23
N ASN A 390 -2.96 -5.01 0.24
CA ASN A 390 -1.71 -5.62 0.71
C ASN A 390 -1.93 -6.55 1.93
N PHE A 391 -2.85 -6.20 2.80
CA PHE A 391 -3.23 -7.09 3.92
C PHE A 391 -4.01 -8.31 3.44
N GLN A 392 -4.94 -8.16 2.49
CA GLN A 392 -5.62 -9.33 1.93
C GLN A 392 -4.62 -10.32 1.34
N HIS A 393 -3.61 -9.86 0.58
CA HIS A 393 -2.55 -10.72 0.08
C HIS A 393 -1.76 -11.39 1.21
N ALA A 394 -1.47 -10.65 2.28
CA ALA A 394 -0.76 -11.18 3.45
C ALA A 394 -1.57 -12.30 4.15
N TRP A 395 -2.87 -12.10 4.36
CA TRP A 395 -3.75 -13.12 4.93
C TRP A 395 -3.84 -14.35 4.03
N THR A 396 -4.12 -14.14 2.75
CA THR A 396 -4.26 -15.21 1.75
C THR A 396 -2.99 -16.06 1.64
N SER A 397 -1.84 -15.43 1.43
CA SER A 397 -0.58 -16.17 1.26
C SER A 397 -0.15 -16.89 2.55
N GLY A 398 -0.34 -16.25 3.71
CA GLY A 398 -0.09 -16.86 5.00
C GLY A 398 -0.99 -18.07 5.26
N TRP A 399 -2.27 -17.99 4.88
CA TRP A 399 -3.21 -19.09 5.01
C TRP A 399 -2.87 -20.26 4.09
N ILE A 400 -2.56 -20.00 2.80
CA ILE A 400 -2.19 -21.05 1.84
C ILE A 400 -0.91 -21.75 2.27
N ALA A 401 0.13 -21.02 2.68
CA ALA A 401 1.35 -21.61 3.20
C ALA A 401 1.06 -22.54 4.38
N ALA A 402 0.25 -22.10 5.34
CA ALA A 402 -0.13 -22.90 6.50
C ALA A 402 -0.86 -24.21 6.14
N GLN A 403 -1.77 -24.16 5.17
CA GLN A 403 -2.51 -25.33 4.68
C GLN A 403 -1.62 -26.34 3.95
N SER A 404 -0.57 -25.86 3.30
CA SER A 404 0.27 -26.65 2.40
C SER A 404 1.42 -27.36 3.12
N ILE A 405 1.76 -26.94 4.33
CA ILE A 405 2.77 -27.59 5.16
C ILE A 405 2.24 -28.96 5.59
N LYS A 406 2.92 -30.01 5.15
CA LYS A 406 2.54 -31.38 5.51
C LYS A 406 3.12 -31.73 6.87
N SER A 407 2.27 -32.02 7.86
CA SER A 407 2.72 -32.68 9.08
C SER A 407 3.15 -34.09 8.72
N LEU A 408 4.36 -34.48 9.08
CA LEU A 408 4.89 -35.83 8.90
C LEU A 408 4.23 -36.79 9.86
#